data_96694ded351cbf1f5278164e8d771112
#
_entry.id   96694ded351cbf1f5278164e8d771112
#
_cell.length_a   1.000
_cell.length_b   1.000
_cell.length_c   1.000
_cell.angle_alpha   90.00
_cell.angle_beta   90.00
_cell.angle_gamma   90.00
#
_symmetry.space_group_name_H-M   'P 1'
#
loop_
_entity.id
_entity.type
_entity.pdbx_description
1 polymer ?
#
loop_
_entity_poly.entity_id
_entity_poly.type
_entity_poly.pdbx_seq_one_letter_code
_entity_poly.pdbx_strand_id
1 'polypeptide(L)'
;MAEEVGSGEVVARGVRAVEDLPAGLVYAGVSLGVLPAQRLAQTRPGARGAVLLEACLPAAAHGGWPAGLPVQVHGTAADPFFAGEGDLDAARALVAEADDGELVVHPGDRHLFTDRSLPSYDAAATALLTGRVLELLARV
;
A
#
# COMPACT_ATOMS: atom_id res chain seq x y z
N MET A 1 7.19 4.44 18.79
CA MET A 1 6.20 5.40 18.21
C MET A 1 4.88 4.73 17.82
N ALA A 2 4.87 3.67 17.03
CA ALA A 2 3.60 3.00 16.65
C ALA A 2 2.87 2.35 17.83
N GLU A 3 3.58 1.80 18.79
CA GLU A 3 3.02 1.22 20.01
C GLU A 3 2.42 2.28 20.95
N GLU A 4 2.95 3.50 20.95
CA GLU A 4 2.44 4.60 21.80
C GLU A 4 1.17 5.22 21.23
N VAL A 5 0.98 5.20 19.90
CA VAL A 5 -0.15 5.87 19.25
C VAL A 5 -1.32 4.90 18.96
N GLY A 6 -1.02 3.61 18.78
CA GLY A 6 -2.00 2.60 18.38
C GLY A 6 -2.44 2.71 16.91
N SER A 7 -2.73 1.57 16.29
CA SER A 7 -3.11 1.50 14.88
C SER A 7 -4.39 2.27 14.54
N GLY A 8 -5.36 2.26 15.44
CA GLY A 8 -6.61 3.01 15.28
C GLY A 8 -6.43 4.52 15.18
N GLU A 9 -5.52 5.08 15.98
CA GLU A 9 -5.21 6.52 15.93
C GLU A 9 -4.42 6.88 14.66
N VAL A 10 -3.53 6.00 14.18
CA VAL A 10 -2.84 6.20 12.89
C VAL A 10 -3.84 6.30 11.75
N VAL A 11 -4.81 5.39 11.71
CA VAL A 11 -5.89 5.41 10.72
C VAL A 11 -6.74 6.69 10.86
N ALA A 12 -7.14 7.05 12.07
CA ALA A 12 -7.95 8.24 12.32
C ALA A 12 -7.23 9.53 11.87
N ARG A 13 -5.93 9.64 12.13
CA ARG A 13 -5.11 10.77 11.64
C ARG A 13 -5.05 10.82 10.12
N GLY A 14 -4.84 9.68 9.46
CA GLY A 14 -4.84 9.60 8.00
C GLY A 14 -6.17 10.01 7.39
N VAL A 15 -7.29 9.57 7.97
CA VAL A 15 -8.63 9.96 7.52
C VAL A 15 -8.84 11.46 7.67
N ARG A 16 -8.50 12.05 8.82
CA ARG A 16 -8.61 13.50 9.04
C ARG A 16 -7.75 14.31 8.07
N ALA A 17 -6.55 13.82 7.73
CA ALA A 17 -5.63 14.53 6.86
C ALA A 17 -6.17 14.75 5.43
N VAL A 18 -7.14 13.98 4.99
CA VAL A 18 -7.72 14.07 3.63
C VAL A 18 -9.13 14.67 3.60
N GLU A 19 -9.70 15.04 4.75
CA GLU A 19 -11.10 15.52 4.82
C GLU A 19 -11.36 16.71 3.88
N ASP A 20 -10.44 17.65 3.83
CA ASP A 20 -10.54 18.88 3.02
C ASP A 20 -9.93 18.73 1.61
N LEU A 21 -9.44 17.53 1.25
CA LEU A 21 -8.87 17.28 -0.07
C LEU A 21 -9.93 16.83 -1.08
N PRO A 22 -9.71 17.06 -2.39
CA PRO A 22 -10.58 16.56 -3.44
C PRO A 22 -10.83 15.05 -3.33
N ALA A 23 -11.97 14.57 -3.84
CA ALA A 23 -12.33 13.15 -3.80
C ALA A 23 -11.45 12.28 -4.72
N GLY A 24 -11.02 12.80 -5.87
CA GLY A 24 -10.29 12.06 -6.91
C GLY A 24 -8.81 11.88 -6.59
N LEU A 25 -8.49 11.13 -5.54
CA LEU A 25 -7.11 10.87 -5.08
C LEU A 25 -6.66 9.44 -5.37
N VAL A 26 -5.35 9.31 -5.60
CA VAL A 26 -4.63 8.04 -5.46
C VAL A 26 -4.04 8.00 -4.05
N TYR A 27 -4.28 6.93 -3.32
CA TYR A 27 -3.79 6.75 -1.96
C TYR A 27 -2.53 5.90 -1.98
N ALA A 28 -1.46 6.40 -1.36
CA ALA A 28 -0.21 5.67 -1.22
C ALA A 28 0.19 5.57 0.25
N GLY A 29 0.69 4.41 0.64
CA GLY A 29 1.20 4.19 1.99
C GLY A 29 2.37 3.23 2.01
N VAL A 30 3.27 3.41 2.97
CA VAL A 30 4.43 2.54 3.21
C VAL A 30 4.31 1.95 4.60
N SER A 31 4.42 0.62 4.71
CA SER A 31 4.35 -0.10 5.99
C SER A 31 3.13 0.32 6.81
N LEU A 32 3.30 0.90 7.98
CA LEU A 32 2.21 1.40 8.83
C LEU A 32 1.29 2.39 8.10
N GLY A 33 1.82 3.18 7.17
CA GLY A 33 1.05 4.12 6.36
C GLY A 33 0.05 3.46 5.40
N VAL A 34 0.18 2.16 5.14
CA VAL A 34 -0.80 1.39 4.36
C VAL A 34 -2.15 1.31 5.07
N LEU A 35 -2.19 1.29 6.40
CA LEU A 35 -3.44 1.18 7.15
C LEU A 35 -4.45 2.28 6.77
N PRO A 36 -4.13 3.59 6.87
CA PRO A 36 -5.03 4.63 6.42
C PRO A 36 -5.18 4.68 4.90
N ALA A 37 -4.11 4.45 4.13
CA ALA A 37 -4.16 4.51 2.67
C ALA A 37 -5.12 3.46 2.08
N GLN A 38 -5.03 2.22 2.51
CA GLN A 38 -5.90 1.15 2.05
C GLN A 38 -7.35 1.36 2.49
N ARG A 39 -7.57 1.76 3.75
CA ARG A 39 -8.93 2.10 4.22
C ARG A 39 -9.56 3.21 3.37
N LEU A 40 -8.84 4.28 3.11
CA LEU A 40 -9.33 5.41 2.31
C LEU A 40 -9.62 4.99 0.87
N ALA A 41 -8.74 4.21 0.26
CA ALA A 41 -8.96 3.68 -1.09
C ALA A 41 -10.25 2.84 -1.17
N GLN A 42 -10.52 2.01 -0.16
CA GLN A 42 -11.69 1.13 -0.15
C GLN A 42 -12.98 1.83 0.30
N THR A 43 -12.92 2.92 1.07
CA THR A 43 -14.11 3.48 1.72
C THR A 43 -14.44 4.92 1.33
N ARG A 44 -13.46 5.72 0.91
CA ARG A 44 -13.71 7.11 0.51
C ARG A 44 -14.21 7.19 -0.93
N PRO A 45 -15.37 7.82 -1.18
CA PRO A 45 -15.90 7.95 -2.54
C PRO A 45 -14.95 8.69 -3.48
N GLY A 46 -14.85 8.24 -4.72
CA GLY A 46 -14.08 8.89 -5.77
C GLY A 46 -12.60 8.54 -5.80
N ALA A 47 -12.12 7.59 -4.99
CA ALA A 47 -10.76 7.08 -5.07
C ALA A 47 -10.40 6.65 -6.51
N ARG A 48 -9.19 6.98 -6.96
CA ARG A 48 -8.73 6.71 -8.33
C ARG A 48 -7.68 5.60 -8.42
N GLY A 49 -7.12 5.19 -7.30
CA GLY A 49 -6.13 4.11 -7.23
C GLY A 49 -5.50 4.00 -5.86
N ALA A 50 -4.74 2.94 -5.66
CA ALA A 50 -3.95 2.73 -4.46
C ALA A 50 -2.57 2.15 -4.78
N VAL A 51 -1.58 2.59 -4.00
CA VAL A 51 -0.21 2.06 -4.01
C VAL A 51 0.14 1.66 -2.58
N LEU A 52 0.28 0.36 -2.35
CA LEU A 52 0.51 -0.22 -1.03
C LEU A 52 1.92 -0.80 -1.00
N LEU A 53 2.78 -0.23 -0.16
CA LEU A 53 4.17 -0.60 -0.08
C LEU A 53 4.48 -1.30 1.24
N GLU A 54 4.96 -2.54 1.17
CA GLU A 54 5.50 -3.31 2.28
C GLU A 54 4.49 -3.63 3.42
N ALA A 55 3.20 -3.52 3.11
CA ALA A 55 2.09 -4.00 3.95
C ALA A 55 0.85 -4.18 3.08
N CYS A 56 -0.07 -5.03 3.52
CA CYS A 56 -1.37 -5.20 2.90
C CYS A 56 -2.35 -5.81 3.89
N LEU A 57 -3.54 -5.24 3.99
CA LEU A 57 -4.64 -5.83 4.74
C LEU A 57 -5.51 -6.68 3.82
N PRO A 58 -6.21 -7.69 4.34
CA PRO A 58 -7.29 -8.34 3.60
C PRO A 58 -8.33 -7.33 3.13
N ALA A 59 -8.76 -7.40 1.87
CA ALA A 59 -9.78 -6.50 1.34
C ALA A 59 -11.08 -6.52 2.16
N ALA A 60 -11.43 -7.68 2.71
CA ALA A 60 -12.60 -7.86 3.57
C ALA A 60 -12.57 -7.00 4.85
N ALA A 61 -11.39 -6.55 5.30
CA ALA A 61 -11.28 -5.66 6.47
C ALA A 61 -12.04 -4.32 6.29
N HIS A 62 -12.25 -3.92 5.04
CA HIS A 62 -12.96 -2.68 4.69
C HIS A 62 -14.08 -2.89 3.66
N GLY A 63 -14.69 -4.09 3.65
CA GLY A 63 -15.88 -4.37 2.84
C GLY A 63 -15.62 -4.87 1.41
N GLY A 64 -14.40 -5.33 1.11
CA GLY A 64 -14.01 -5.81 -0.22
C GLY A 64 -13.34 -4.72 -1.06
N TRP A 65 -12.67 -5.15 -2.16
CA TRP A 65 -12.02 -4.19 -3.05
C TRP A 65 -13.03 -3.55 -4.00
N PRO A 66 -13.05 -2.21 -4.15
CA PRO A 66 -14.00 -1.54 -5.04
C PRO A 66 -13.79 -1.93 -6.51
N ALA A 67 -14.89 -2.21 -7.22
CA ALA A 67 -14.85 -2.53 -8.64
C ALA A 67 -14.17 -1.42 -9.45
N GLY A 68 -13.29 -1.82 -10.36
CA GLY A 68 -12.57 -0.90 -11.25
C GLY A 68 -11.51 -0.02 -10.59
N LEU A 69 -11.24 -0.17 -9.29
CA LEU A 69 -10.21 0.62 -8.62
C LEU A 69 -8.83 -0.03 -8.81
N PRO A 70 -7.88 0.63 -9.51
CA PRO A 70 -6.54 0.11 -9.69
C PRO A 70 -5.76 0.02 -8.38
N VAL A 71 -4.97 -1.04 -8.22
CA VAL A 71 -4.09 -1.21 -7.07
C VAL A 71 -2.75 -1.80 -7.45
N GLN A 72 -1.68 -1.25 -6.92
CA GLN A 72 -0.36 -1.85 -6.91
C GLN A 72 0.08 -2.15 -5.49
N VAL A 73 0.60 -3.37 -5.29
CA VAL A 73 1.22 -3.77 -4.02
C VAL A 73 2.68 -4.13 -4.30
N HIS A 74 3.58 -3.61 -3.50
CA HIS A 74 5.01 -3.90 -3.58
C HIS A 74 5.55 -4.35 -2.23
N GLY A 75 6.43 -5.33 -2.25
CA GLY A 75 7.15 -5.78 -1.06
C GLY A 75 8.31 -6.69 -1.45
N THR A 76 9.15 -7.08 -0.50
CA THR A 76 10.24 -8.02 -0.73
C THR A 76 9.86 -9.44 -0.31
N ALA A 77 10.40 -10.43 -1.03
CA ALA A 77 9.99 -11.84 -0.94
C ALA A 77 10.19 -12.46 0.44
N ALA A 78 11.18 -12.00 1.18
CA ALA A 78 11.56 -12.54 2.48
C ALA A 78 11.55 -11.49 3.61
N ASP A 79 10.87 -10.38 3.42
CA ASP A 79 10.64 -9.37 4.46
C ASP A 79 9.93 -10.01 5.67
N PRO A 80 10.53 -9.98 6.88
CA PRO A 80 9.92 -10.58 8.06
C PRO A 80 8.53 -10.01 8.40
N PHE A 81 8.28 -8.76 8.08
CA PHE A 81 6.97 -8.12 8.29
C PHE A 81 5.99 -8.43 7.16
N PHE A 82 6.35 -8.11 5.93
CA PHE A 82 5.46 -8.28 4.78
C PHE A 82 5.21 -9.76 4.44
N ALA A 83 6.26 -10.56 4.31
CA ALA A 83 6.13 -11.98 3.97
C ALA A 83 5.89 -12.85 5.21
N GLY A 84 6.48 -12.48 6.37
CA GLY A 84 6.45 -13.29 7.58
C GLY A 84 5.16 -13.15 8.41
N GLU A 85 4.42 -12.05 8.27
CA GLU A 85 3.23 -11.77 9.08
C GLU A 85 1.91 -11.92 8.31
N GLY A 86 1.93 -12.41 7.07
CA GLY A 86 0.73 -12.72 6.28
C GLY A 86 0.30 -11.64 5.29
N ASP A 87 0.96 -10.48 5.26
CA ASP A 87 0.61 -9.38 4.36
C ASP A 87 0.81 -9.74 2.89
N LEU A 88 1.82 -10.55 2.57
CA LEU A 88 2.04 -11.04 1.20
C LEU A 88 0.87 -11.91 0.71
N ASP A 89 0.32 -12.77 1.56
CA ASP A 89 -0.84 -13.59 1.20
C ASP A 89 -2.11 -12.73 1.07
N ALA A 90 -2.27 -11.73 1.92
CA ALA A 90 -3.34 -10.73 1.79
C ALA A 90 -3.21 -9.95 0.47
N ALA A 91 -1.99 -9.57 0.08
CA ALA A 91 -1.71 -8.91 -1.19
C ALA A 91 -2.05 -9.78 -2.40
N ARG A 92 -1.70 -11.05 -2.38
CA ARG A 92 -2.07 -12.01 -3.44
C ARG A 92 -3.59 -12.13 -3.60
N ALA A 93 -4.29 -12.25 -2.48
CA ALA A 93 -5.76 -12.33 -2.49
C ALA A 93 -6.39 -11.02 -3.00
N LEU A 94 -5.88 -9.86 -2.56
CA LEU A 94 -6.39 -8.56 -2.95
C LEU A 94 -6.22 -8.32 -4.46
N VAL A 95 -5.04 -8.57 -5.02
CA VAL A 95 -4.83 -8.38 -6.46
C VAL A 95 -5.59 -9.40 -7.33
N ALA A 96 -5.91 -10.57 -6.79
CA ALA A 96 -6.77 -11.55 -7.45
C ALA A 96 -8.24 -11.12 -7.44
N GLU A 97 -8.69 -10.38 -6.43
CA GLU A 97 -10.04 -9.81 -6.33
C GLU A 97 -10.21 -8.56 -7.20
N ALA A 98 -9.17 -7.74 -7.31
CA ALA A 98 -9.21 -6.48 -8.04
C ALA A 98 -9.27 -6.68 -9.55
N ASP A 99 -10.11 -5.91 -10.26
CA ASP A 99 -10.17 -5.92 -11.73
C ASP A 99 -8.85 -5.47 -12.37
N ASP A 100 -8.11 -4.58 -11.70
CA ASP A 100 -6.83 -4.02 -12.13
C ASP A 100 -5.85 -4.03 -10.94
N GLY A 101 -5.33 -5.20 -10.64
CA GLY A 101 -4.40 -5.42 -9.53
C GLY A 101 -3.03 -5.90 -10.00
N GLU A 102 -1.97 -5.33 -9.45
CA GLU A 102 -0.59 -5.74 -9.69
C GLU A 102 0.14 -5.96 -8.36
N LEU A 103 0.77 -7.12 -8.21
CA LEU A 103 1.68 -7.43 -7.11
C LEU A 103 3.10 -7.56 -7.66
N VAL A 104 3.99 -6.71 -7.18
CA VAL A 104 5.42 -6.77 -7.53
C VAL A 104 6.21 -7.20 -6.31
N VAL A 105 6.72 -8.43 -6.35
CA VAL A 105 7.56 -8.99 -5.30
C VAL A 105 9.02 -8.83 -5.70
N HIS A 106 9.72 -7.96 -4.98
CA HIS A 106 11.15 -7.72 -5.18
C HIS A 106 11.98 -8.81 -4.50
N PRO A 107 13.14 -9.19 -5.04
CA PRO A 107 14.04 -10.12 -4.37
C PRO A 107 14.63 -9.49 -3.10
N GLY A 108 14.88 -10.33 -2.09
CA GLY A 108 15.51 -9.92 -0.83
C GLY A 108 14.57 -9.94 0.37
N ASP A 109 15.07 -9.42 1.48
CA ASP A 109 14.45 -9.48 2.81
C ASP A 109 14.31 -8.11 3.48
N ARG A 110 14.60 -7.03 2.75
CA ARG A 110 14.68 -5.69 3.32
C ARG A 110 13.31 -5.07 3.46
N HIS A 111 12.98 -4.63 4.68
CA HIS A 111 11.86 -3.74 4.97
C HIS A 111 12.28 -2.28 4.84
N LEU A 112 11.40 -1.40 4.37
CA LEU A 112 11.65 0.01 4.07
C LEU A 112 12.77 0.22 3.04
N PHE A 113 12.79 -0.63 2.01
CA PHE A 113 13.84 -0.61 0.99
C PHE A 113 13.83 0.65 0.10
N THR A 114 12.79 1.44 0.14
CA THR A 114 12.65 2.70 -0.62
C THR A 114 13.20 3.92 0.12
N ASP A 115 13.53 3.79 1.41
CA ASP A 115 14.02 4.91 2.22
C ASP A 115 15.55 5.03 2.12
N ARG A 116 16.00 6.09 1.44
CA ARG A 116 17.44 6.38 1.23
C ARG A 116 18.22 6.65 2.51
N SER A 117 17.55 7.00 3.60
CA SER A 117 18.19 7.28 4.88
C SER A 117 18.53 6.02 5.68
N LEU A 118 18.01 4.86 5.25
CA LEU A 118 18.15 3.60 5.96
C LEU A 118 19.17 2.66 5.30
N PRO A 119 19.85 1.82 6.10
CA PRO A 119 20.73 0.77 5.56
C PRO A 119 20.01 -0.25 4.69
N SER A 120 18.69 -0.37 4.84
CA SER A 120 17.84 -1.28 4.04
C SER A 120 17.55 -0.75 2.63
N TYR A 121 17.95 0.46 2.28
CA TYR A 121 17.72 1.03 0.96
C TYR A 121 18.26 0.15 -0.17
N ASP A 122 17.40 -0.09 -1.16
CA ASP A 122 17.74 -0.81 -2.39
C ASP A 122 17.42 0.06 -3.61
N ALA A 123 18.47 0.57 -4.24
CA ALA A 123 18.33 1.50 -5.37
C ALA A 123 17.67 0.84 -6.59
N ALA A 124 17.99 -0.43 -6.88
CA ALA A 124 17.45 -1.13 -8.04
C ALA A 124 15.96 -1.44 -7.85
N ALA A 125 15.58 -1.97 -6.70
CA ALA A 125 14.19 -2.23 -6.35
C ALA A 125 13.37 -0.93 -6.32
N THR A 126 13.94 0.15 -5.78
CA THR A 126 13.29 1.47 -5.74
C THR A 126 13.06 2.04 -7.13
N ALA A 127 14.04 1.90 -8.04
CA ALA A 127 13.88 2.36 -9.42
C ALA A 127 12.78 1.60 -10.17
N LEU A 128 12.71 0.27 -10.01
CA LEU A 128 11.65 -0.55 -10.59
C LEU A 128 10.29 -0.16 -10.04
N LEU A 129 10.16 -0.05 -8.72
CA LEU A 129 8.95 0.39 -8.05
C LEU A 129 8.48 1.76 -8.57
N THR A 130 9.40 2.72 -8.64
CA THR A 130 9.09 4.08 -9.13
C THR A 130 8.54 4.04 -10.55
N GLY A 131 9.17 3.27 -11.45
CA GLY A 131 8.68 3.10 -12.83
C GLY A 131 7.25 2.56 -12.87
N ARG A 132 6.96 1.52 -12.10
CA ARG A 132 5.61 0.92 -12.03
C ARG A 132 4.56 1.88 -11.47
N VAL A 133 4.92 2.62 -10.42
CA VAL A 133 4.01 3.63 -9.85
C VAL A 133 3.71 4.74 -10.86
N LEU A 134 4.71 5.23 -11.58
CA LEU A 134 4.51 6.23 -12.62
C LEU A 134 3.61 5.73 -13.77
N GLU A 135 3.75 4.46 -14.17
CA GLU A 135 2.87 3.83 -15.16
C GLU A 135 1.41 3.79 -14.67
N LEU A 136 1.18 3.45 -13.40
CA LEU A 136 -0.16 3.50 -12.82
C LEU A 136 -0.71 4.92 -12.79
N LEU A 137 0.06 5.89 -12.32
CA LEU A 137 -0.37 7.29 -12.22
C LEU A 137 -0.70 7.90 -13.59
N ALA A 138 -0.03 7.46 -14.66
CA ALA A 138 -0.28 7.96 -16.01
C ALA A 138 -1.64 7.53 -16.60
N ARG A 139 -2.28 6.50 -16.04
CA ARG A 139 -3.55 5.95 -16.54
C ARG A 139 -4.77 6.17 -15.64
N VAL A 140 -4.58 6.80 -14.49
CA VAL A 140 -5.65 7.07 -13.51
C VAL A 140 -5.98 8.54 -13.35
#